data_cd5298abbf6a3bafcd6422c92af42800
#
_entry.id   cd5298abbf6a3bafcd6422c92af42800
#
_cell.length_a   1.000
_cell.length_b   1.000
_cell.length_c   1.000
_cell.angle_alpha   90.00
_cell.angle_beta   90.00
_cell.angle_gamma   90.00
#
_symmetry.space_group_name_H-M   'P 1'
#
loop_
_entity.id
_entity.type
_entity.pdbx_description
1 polymer ?
#
loop_
_entity_poly.entity_id
_entity_poly.type
_entity_poly.pdbx_seq_one_letter_code
_entity_poly.pdbx_strand_id
1 'polypeptide(L)'
;NVAYRWFLGLDLTDKVPHFSTFGKNYTRRFKDTDIFEKIFARILEECISHKLVKSKEVFVDATHVKACANNKKFVKEAVKKEALFYEEQLEKEIGIDRTEHGKKPLKDNKNNDDDDKGNNTPTEVKEEKCSTTDPDSGWFHKGEHKEVFAYSIQTACDRNGWILGYTVNKGN
;
A
#
# COMPACT_ATOMS: atom_id res chain seq x y z
N ASN A 1 16.96 30.55 1.03
CA ASN A 1 16.29 31.10 -0.14
C ASN A 1 15.18 32.07 0.31
N VAL A 2 15.19 33.29 -0.23
CA VAL A 2 14.25 34.37 0.14
C VAL A 2 12.80 33.99 -0.21
N ALA A 3 12.59 33.33 -1.34
CA ALA A 3 11.25 32.91 -1.77
C ALA A 3 10.58 31.94 -0.77
N TYR A 4 11.34 30.99 -0.22
CA TYR A 4 10.82 30.08 0.82
C TYR A 4 10.55 30.81 2.14
N ARG A 5 11.39 31.79 2.52
CA ARG A 5 11.13 32.61 3.70
C ARG A 5 9.83 33.38 3.57
N TRP A 6 9.66 34.05 2.42
CA TRP A 6 8.43 34.78 2.11
C TRP A 6 7.19 33.87 2.15
N PHE A 7 7.26 32.70 1.52
CA PHE A 7 6.17 31.70 1.54
C PHE A 7 5.80 31.28 2.95
N LEU A 8 6.78 31.11 3.83
CA LEU A 8 6.58 30.71 5.23
C LEU A 8 6.23 31.89 6.14
N GLY A 9 6.14 33.11 5.64
CA GLY A 9 5.89 34.32 6.43
C GLY A 9 7.07 34.71 7.33
N LEU A 10 8.29 34.28 6.99
CA LEU A 10 9.51 34.58 7.75
C LEU A 10 10.21 35.81 7.19
N ASP A 11 10.60 36.72 8.08
CA ASP A 11 11.44 37.89 7.74
C ASP A 11 12.89 37.42 7.48
N LEU A 12 13.72 38.30 6.87
CA LEU A 12 15.11 38.01 6.55
C LEU A 12 15.97 37.69 7.78
N THR A 13 15.61 38.29 8.92
CA THR A 13 16.30 38.14 10.21
C THR A 13 15.76 37.03 11.07
N ASP A 14 14.59 36.45 10.74
CA ASP A 14 13.98 35.39 11.53
C ASP A 14 14.81 34.11 11.53
N LYS A 15 14.80 33.42 12.66
CA LYS A 15 15.47 32.10 12.77
C LYS A 15 14.67 31.06 12.01
N VAL A 16 15.30 30.41 11.05
CA VAL A 16 14.73 29.27 10.35
C VAL A 16 14.75 28.05 11.28
N PRO A 17 13.63 27.32 11.44
CA PRO A 17 13.61 26.08 12.20
C PRO A 17 14.64 25.09 11.67
N HIS A 18 15.31 24.39 12.57
CA HIS A 18 16.24 23.34 12.18
C HIS A 18 15.46 22.17 11.53
N PHE A 19 16.04 21.51 10.53
CA PHE A 19 15.39 20.42 9.79
C PHE A 19 14.86 19.30 10.72
N SER A 20 15.55 18.99 11.82
CA SER A 20 15.12 17.99 12.79
C SER A 20 13.86 18.39 13.57
N THR A 21 13.46 19.68 13.54
CA THR A 21 12.25 20.16 14.25
C THR A 21 11.00 19.54 13.67
N PHE A 22 10.94 19.40 12.33
CA PHE A 22 9.82 18.73 11.68
C PHE A 22 9.72 17.27 12.13
N GLY A 23 10.82 16.51 12.07
CA GLY A 23 10.82 15.10 12.49
C GLY A 23 10.42 14.92 13.97
N LYS A 24 10.92 15.78 14.86
CA LYS A 24 10.54 15.75 16.28
C LYS A 24 9.06 16.06 16.50
N ASN A 25 8.52 17.05 15.78
CA ASN A 25 7.10 17.39 15.88
C ASN A 25 6.23 16.27 15.28
N TYR A 26 6.63 15.68 14.14
CA TYR A 26 5.94 14.54 13.57
C TYR A 26 5.82 13.42 14.60
N THR A 27 6.96 12.96 15.15
CA THR A 27 6.97 11.84 16.10
C THR A 27 6.19 12.11 17.40
N ARG A 28 6.19 13.35 17.89
CA ARG A 28 5.59 13.68 19.19
C ARG A 28 4.13 14.13 19.13
N ARG A 29 3.71 14.70 18.01
CA ARG A 29 2.40 15.39 17.91
C ARG A 29 1.51 14.87 16.81
N PHE A 30 2.10 14.44 15.69
CA PHE A 30 1.34 14.15 14.47
C PHE A 30 1.33 12.67 14.11
N LYS A 31 2.26 11.89 14.66
CA LYS A 31 2.24 10.43 14.51
C LYS A 31 0.92 9.92 15.10
N ASP A 32 0.33 8.96 14.43
CA ASP A 32 -0.96 8.35 14.81
C ASP A 32 -2.18 9.32 14.78
N THR A 33 -2.06 10.43 14.05
CA THR A 33 -3.17 11.35 13.76
C THR A 33 -3.47 11.38 12.27
N ASP A 34 -4.71 11.69 11.93
CA ASP A 34 -5.21 11.85 10.55
C ASP A 34 -5.03 13.27 9.99
N ILE A 35 -4.08 14.03 10.55
CA ILE A 35 -3.90 15.45 10.20
C ILE A 35 -3.47 15.65 8.75
N PHE A 36 -2.62 14.73 8.22
CA PHE A 36 -2.13 14.84 6.85
C PHE A 36 -3.22 14.50 5.84
N GLU A 37 -4.06 13.52 6.14
CA GLU A 37 -5.24 13.17 5.35
C GLU A 37 -6.25 14.32 5.33
N LYS A 38 -6.47 14.96 6.46
CA LYS A 38 -7.34 16.16 6.56
C LYS A 38 -6.79 17.34 5.77
N ILE A 39 -5.49 17.59 5.84
CA ILE A 39 -4.84 18.65 5.05
C ILE A 39 -4.97 18.33 3.56
N PHE A 40 -4.72 17.10 3.15
CA PHE A 40 -4.86 16.66 1.76
C PHE A 40 -6.30 16.86 1.28
N ALA A 41 -7.29 16.37 2.03
CA ALA A 41 -8.70 16.54 1.70
C ALA A 41 -9.09 18.00 1.56
N ARG A 42 -8.65 18.87 2.49
CA ARG A 42 -8.92 20.29 2.44
C ARG A 42 -8.33 20.98 1.21
N ILE A 43 -7.08 20.65 0.87
CA ILE A 43 -6.43 21.18 -0.34
C ILE A 43 -7.19 20.72 -1.60
N LEU A 44 -7.59 19.45 -1.65
CA LEU A 44 -8.33 18.90 -2.78
C LEU A 44 -9.70 19.59 -2.93
N GLU A 45 -10.42 19.81 -1.84
CA GLU A 45 -11.69 20.57 -1.85
C GLU A 45 -11.52 21.98 -2.45
N GLU A 46 -10.46 22.69 -2.04
CA GLU A 46 -10.15 24.01 -2.59
C GLU A 46 -9.82 23.92 -4.09
N CYS A 47 -9.03 22.93 -4.50
CA CYS A 47 -8.74 22.72 -5.92
C CYS A 47 -9.98 22.43 -6.76
N ILE A 48 -10.93 21.67 -6.21
CA ILE A 48 -12.21 21.35 -6.86
C ILE A 48 -13.07 22.64 -6.95
N SER A 49 -13.17 23.41 -5.86
CA SER A 49 -13.95 24.66 -5.80
C SER A 49 -13.48 25.68 -6.83
N HIS A 50 -12.17 25.74 -7.05
CA HIS A 50 -11.55 26.60 -8.06
C HIS A 50 -11.54 25.99 -9.47
N LYS A 51 -12.21 24.84 -9.68
CA LYS A 51 -12.30 24.13 -10.98
C LYS A 51 -10.94 23.77 -11.60
N LEU A 52 -9.93 23.55 -10.76
CA LEU A 52 -8.60 23.15 -11.19
C LEU A 52 -8.55 21.65 -11.55
N VAL A 53 -9.38 20.85 -10.89
CA VAL A 53 -9.49 19.40 -11.10
C VAL A 53 -10.45 19.08 -12.24
N LYS A 54 -10.04 18.23 -13.15
CA LYS A 54 -10.86 17.71 -14.28
C LYS A 54 -11.09 16.21 -14.11
N SER A 55 -12.18 15.85 -13.47
CA SER A 55 -12.49 14.47 -13.07
C SER A 55 -13.00 13.54 -14.19
N LYS A 56 -12.98 13.97 -15.45
CA LYS A 56 -13.48 13.13 -16.59
C LYS A 56 -12.58 11.93 -16.89
N GLU A 57 -11.29 12.06 -16.63
CA GLU A 57 -10.28 11.04 -16.87
C GLU A 57 -9.42 10.91 -15.62
N VAL A 58 -9.25 9.69 -15.16
CA VAL A 58 -8.41 9.38 -13.99
C VAL A 58 -7.32 8.40 -14.41
N PHE A 59 -6.09 8.74 -14.08
CA PHE A 59 -4.91 7.93 -14.30
C PHE A 59 -4.44 7.38 -12.96
N VAL A 60 -4.18 6.08 -12.89
CA VAL A 60 -3.67 5.43 -11.69
C VAL A 60 -2.29 4.88 -11.99
N ASP A 61 -1.32 5.21 -11.15
CA ASP A 61 0.04 4.71 -11.24
C ASP A 61 0.57 4.29 -9.87
N ALA A 62 1.51 3.36 -9.87
CA ALA A 62 2.14 2.84 -8.67
C ALA A 62 3.65 3.12 -8.68
N THR A 63 4.13 3.70 -7.59
CA THR A 63 5.56 3.98 -7.38
C THR A 63 6.05 3.28 -6.12
N HIS A 64 7.24 2.67 -6.20
CA HIS A 64 7.86 2.03 -5.04
C HIS A 64 8.88 2.97 -4.39
N VAL A 65 8.68 3.21 -3.09
CA VAL A 65 9.58 4.02 -2.26
C VAL A 65 10.34 3.11 -1.33
N LYS A 66 11.68 3.19 -1.37
CA LYS A 66 12.54 2.40 -0.50
C LYS A 66 12.28 2.75 0.96
N ALA A 67 12.02 1.73 1.78
CA ALA A 67 11.86 1.86 3.21
C ALA A 67 13.20 2.18 3.91
N CYS A 68 13.13 2.83 5.07
CA CYS A 68 14.28 3.05 5.94
C CYS A 68 14.56 1.79 6.78
N ALA A 69 14.68 0.64 6.11
CA ALA A 69 14.83 -0.67 6.70
C ALA A 69 16.22 -1.25 6.42
N ASN A 70 16.74 -2.03 7.39
CA ASN A 70 17.98 -2.76 7.19
C ASN A 70 17.71 -4.08 6.47
N ASN A 71 18.16 -4.22 5.23
CA ASN A 71 17.95 -5.39 4.38
C ASN A 71 18.54 -6.69 4.95
N LYS A 72 19.47 -6.61 5.92
CA LYS A 72 20.08 -7.78 6.57
C LYS A 72 19.37 -8.21 7.84
N LYS A 73 18.46 -7.38 8.36
CA LYS A 73 17.69 -7.67 9.58
C LYS A 73 16.23 -7.96 9.23
N PHE A 74 15.93 -9.23 9.02
CA PHE A 74 14.59 -9.70 8.68
C PHE A 74 14.28 -11.02 9.38
N VAL A 75 12.99 -11.29 9.54
CA VAL A 75 12.43 -12.58 9.95
C VAL A 75 11.63 -13.11 8.78
N LYS A 76 11.61 -14.42 8.60
CA LYS A 76 10.74 -15.08 7.63
C LYS A 76 9.42 -15.40 8.32
N GLU A 77 8.35 -14.85 7.81
CA GLU A 77 7.01 -15.13 8.29
C GLU A 77 6.27 -16.00 7.27
N ALA A 78 5.52 -16.95 7.79
CA ALA A 78 4.67 -17.83 7.00
C ALA A 78 3.33 -17.12 6.72
N VAL A 79 3.09 -16.74 5.48
CA VAL A 79 1.86 -16.06 5.06
C VAL A 79 1.05 -16.95 4.15
N LYS A 80 -0.25 -17.08 4.40
CA LYS A 80 -1.15 -17.77 3.46
C LYS A 80 -1.16 -17.04 2.12
N LYS A 81 -1.12 -17.79 1.03
CA LYS A 81 -1.26 -17.19 -0.30
C LYS A 81 -2.63 -16.53 -0.41
N GLU A 82 -2.66 -15.29 -0.83
CA GLU A 82 -3.91 -14.54 -1.00
C GLU A 82 -4.93 -15.26 -1.89
N ALA A 83 -4.45 -15.93 -2.95
CA ALA A 83 -5.31 -16.73 -3.83
C ALA A 83 -6.12 -17.79 -3.07
N LEU A 84 -5.50 -18.51 -2.12
CA LEU A 84 -6.20 -19.54 -1.31
C LEU A 84 -7.24 -18.91 -0.38
N PHE A 85 -6.96 -17.73 0.16
CA PHE A 85 -7.92 -17.01 0.99
C PHE A 85 -9.16 -16.61 0.19
N TYR A 86 -8.98 -16.07 -1.02
CA TYR A 86 -10.10 -15.73 -1.90
C TYR A 86 -10.87 -16.98 -2.37
N GLU A 87 -10.18 -18.07 -2.65
CA GLU A 87 -10.79 -19.33 -3.03
C GLU A 87 -11.67 -19.89 -1.91
N GLU A 88 -11.17 -19.92 -0.67
CA GLU A 88 -11.94 -20.32 0.52
C GLU A 88 -13.15 -19.40 0.76
N GLN A 89 -13.02 -18.10 0.56
CA GLN A 89 -14.15 -17.17 0.70
C GLN A 89 -15.20 -17.39 -0.39
N LEU A 90 -14.77 -17.53 -1.63
CA LEU A 90 -15.64 -17.79 -2.77
C LEU A 90 -16.42 -19.09 -2.62
N GLU A 91 -15.76 -20.17 -2.17
CA GLU A 91 -16.43 -21.46 -1.89
C GLU A 91 -17.49 -21.33 -0.81
N LYS A 92 -17.22 -20.56 0.26
CA LYS A 92 -18.19 -20.28 1.32
C LYS A 92 -19.39 -19.49 0.81
N GLU A 93 -19.16 -18.43 0.04
CA GLU A 93 -20.23 -17.60 -0.55
C GLU A 93 -21.09 -18.41 -1.52
N ILE A 94 -20.47 -19.20 -2.39
CA ILE A 94 -21.18 -20.11 -3.30
C ILE A 94 -22.00 -21.15 -2.51
N GLY A 95 -21.44 -21.68 -1.41
CA GLY A 95 -22.15 -22.61 -0.53
C GLY A 95 -23.39 -22.00 0.10
N ILE A 96 -23.31 -20.77 0.57
CA ILE A 96 -24.45 -20.04 1.16
C ILE A 96 -25.51 -19.77 0.08
N ASP A 97 -25.14 -19.23 -1.06
CA ASP A 97 -26.06 -18.92 -2.17
C ASP A 97 -26.80 -20.18 -2.64
N ARG A 98 -26.10 -21.30 -2.75
CA ARG A 98 -26.72 -22.56 -3.16
C ARG A 98 -27.70 -23.12 -2.13
N THR A 99 -27.43 -22.97 -0.84
CA THR A 99 -28.36 -23.36 0.23
C THR A 99 -29.59 -22.48 0.27
N GLU A 100 -29.46 -21.19 0.09
CA GLU A 100 -30.58 -20.24 -0.01
C GLU A 100 -31.49 -20.53 -1.20
N HIS A 101 -30.93 -21.00 -2.31
CA HIS A 101 -31.65 -21.38 -3.51
C HIS A 101 -32.07 -22.87 -3.57
N GLY A 102 -31.93 -23.62 -2.47
CA GLY A 102 -32.34 -25.04 -2.38
C GLY A 102 -31.54 -26.00 -3.29
N LYS A 103 -30.32 -25.60 -3.73
CA LYS A 103 -29.44 -26.41 -4.56
C LYS A 103 -28.49 -27.26 -3.69
N LYS A 104 -28.15 -28.44 -4.17
CA LYS A 104 -27.17 -29.31 -3.49
C LYS A 104 -25.79 -28.64 -3.43
N PRO A 105 -25.00 -28.85 -2.35
CA PRO A 105 -23.63 -28.33 -2.27
C PRO A 105 -22.79 -28.86 -3.44
N LEU A 106 -21.78 -28.07 -3.85
CA LEU A 106 -20.81 -28.52 -4.84
C LEU A 106 -20.11 -29.80 -4.30
N LYS A 107 -20.03 -30.82 -5.13
CA LYS A 107 -19.19 -31.98 -4.81
C LYS A 107 -17.74 -31.54 -4.86
N ASP A 108 -16.99 -31.80 -3.81
CA ASP A 108 -15.53 -31.67 -3.81
C ASP A 108 -14.96 -32.53 -4.95
N ASN A 109 -14.55 -31.90 -6.04
CA ASN A 109 -13.85 -32.57 -7.15
C ASN A 109 -12.39 -32.86 -6.76
N LYS A 110 -12.19 -33.52 -5.63
CA LYS A 110 -10.85 -34.00 -5.18
C LYS A 110 -10.52 -35.42 -5.65
N ASN A 111 -11.21 -35.92 -6.67
CA ASN A 111 -10.86 -37.24 -7.20
C ASN A 111 -10.93 -37.25 -8.72
N ASN A 112 -9.80 -37.62 -9.27
CA ASN A 112 -9.48 -38.16 -10.59
C ASN A 112 -8.79 -37.17 -11.53
N ASP A 113 -7.45 -37.22 -11.44
CA ASP A 113 -6.65 -37.68 -12.59
C ASP A 113 -5.30 -38.15 -12.06
N ASP A 114 -5.17 -39.49 -12.03
CA ASP A 114 -3.91 -40.21 -11.95
C ASP A 114 -3.11 -39.91 -13.23
N ASP A 115 -1.82 -39.71 -13.05
CA ASP A 115 -0.73 -39.61 -14.02
C ASP A 115 -0.21 -38.18 -14.30
N ASP A 116 0.41 -37.55 -13.27
CA ASP A 116 1.72 -36.93 -13.49
C ASP A 116 2.49 -36.85 -12.15
N LYS A 117 3.59 -37.62 -12.10
CA LYS A 117 4.54 -37.61 -10.98
C LYS A 117 5.33 -36.31 -10.97
N GLY A 118 4.74 -35.26 -10.54
CA GLY A 118 5.39 -34.01 -10.14
C GLY A 118 5.01 -33.73 -8.68
N ASN A 119 5.97 -33.87 -7.79
CA ASN A 119 5.88 -33.67 -6.35
C ASN A 119 5.52 -32.20 -6.03
N ASN A 120 4.26 -31.84 -6.21
CA ASN A 120 3.70 -30.52 -5.84
C ASN A 120 2.55 -30.73 -4.87
N THR A 121 2.87 -31.03 -3.62
CA THR A 121 1.98 -30.64 -2.53
C THR A 121 1.86 -29.09 -2.61
N PRO A 122 0.66 -28.52 -2.76
CA PRO A 122 0.49 -27.08 -2.69
C PRO A 122 0.93 -26.66 -1.29
N THR A 123 2.08 -26.04 -1.18
CA THR A 123 2.52 -25.44 0.07
C THR A 123 1.56 -24.28 0.31
N GLU A 124 0.59 -24.49 1.19
CA GLU A 124 -0.46 -23.50 1.55
C GLU A 124 0.09 -22.22 2.15
N VAL A 125 1.40 -22.17 2.34
CA VAL A 125 2.10 -21.10 3.06
C VAL A 125 3.28 -20.62 2.24
N LYS A 126 3.36 -19.31 2.01
CA LYS A 126 4.52 -18.65 1.42
C LYS A 126 5.33 -18.00 2.54
N GLU A 127 6.64 -18.21 2.56
CA GLU A 127 7.54 -17.49 3.45
C GLU A 127 7.80 -16.08 2.87
N GLU A 128 7.47 -15.05 3.62
CA GLU A 128 7.80 -13.66 3.29
C GLU A 128 8.86 -13.11 4.26
N LYS A 129 9.76 -12.28 3.72
CA LYS A 129 10.75 -11.58 4.53
C LYS A 129 10.11 -10.33 5.13
N CYS A 130 10.00 -10.28 6.47
CA CYS A 130 9.51 -9.13 7.20
C CYS A 130 10.68 -8.41 7.87
N SER A 131 10.78 -7.10 7.69
CA SER A 131 11.83 -6.29 8.31
C SER A 131 11.61 -6.18 9.81
N THR A 132 12.67 -6.39 10.62
CA THR A 132 12.61 -6.16 12.07
C THR A 132 12.76 -4.68 12.45
N THR A 133 13.25 -3.84 11.53
CA THR A 133 13.45 -2.41 11.73
C THR A 133 12.30 -1.56 11.22
N ASP A 134 11.52 -2.08 10.27
CA ASP A 134 10.35 -1.44 9.68
C ASP A 134 9.34 -2.53 9.25
N PRO A 135 8.55 -3.06 10.19
CA PRO A 135 7.65 -4.20 9.93
C PRO A 135 6.53 -3.91 8.93
N ASP A 136 6.21 -2.63 8.72
CA ASP A 136 5.16 -2.20 7.80
C ASP A 136 5.63 -2.16 6.34
N SER A 137 6.94 -2.32 6.11
CA SER A 137 7.51 -2.40 4.76
C SER A 137 7.41 -3.80 4.18
N GLY A 138 7.27 -3.92 2.84
CA GLY A 138 7.27 -5.18 2.12
C GLY A 138 8.61 -5.44 1.42
N TRP A 139 8.89 -6.71 1.11
CA TRP A 139 10.10 -7.11 0.38
C TRP A 139 9.86 -7.00 -1.11
N PHE A 140 10.48 -6.04 -1.75
CA PHE A 140 10.28 -5.71 -3.15
C PHE A 140 11.45 -6.13 -4.02
N HIS A 141 11.15 -6.77 -5.15
CA HIS A 141 12.10 -7.16 -6.18
C HIS A 141 12.00 -6.22 -7.39
N LYS A 142 13.11 -5.58 -7.74
CA LYS A 142 13.19 -4.76 -8.96
C LYS A 142 14.25 -5.34 -9.90
N GLY A 143 13.81 -6.15 -10.87
CA GLY A 143 14.71 -6.84 -11.79
C GLY A 143 15.59 -7.89 -11.09
N GLU A 144 16.56 -8.43 -11.80
CA GLU A 144 17.35 -9.58 -11.34
C GLU A 144 18.29 -9.31 -10.13
N HIS A 145 18.57 -8.04 -9.80
CA HIS A 145 19.65 -7.71 -8.88
C HIS A 145 19.30 -6.74 -7.74
N LYS A 146 18.06 -6.30 -7.63
CA LYS A 146 17.70 -5.29 -6.63
C LYS A 146 16.56 -5.73 -5.75
N GLU A 147 16.91 -6.23 -4.56
CA GLU A 147 15.97 -6.59 -3.51
C GLU A 147 16.07 -5.57 -2.37
N VAL A 148 14.97 -4.94 -2.02
CA VAL A 148 14.92 -3.94 -0.96
C VAL A 148 13.57 -3.99 -0.24
N PHE A 149 13.56 -3.59 1.02
CA PHE A 149 12.30 -3.25 1.68
C PHE A 149 11.75 -1.94 1.12
N ALA A 150 10.48 -1.93 0.76
CA ALA A 150 9.83 -0.80 0.12
C ALA A 150 8.35 -0.68 0.50
N TYR A 151 7.78 0.48 0.19
CA TYR A 151 6.35 0.74 0.18
C TYR A 151 5.90 0.92 -1.28
N SER A 152 4.72 0.43 -1.60
CA SER A 152 4.03 0.71 -2.85
C SER A 152 3.05 1.86 -2.64
N ILE A 153 3.29 2.98 -3.29
CA ILE A 153 2.40 4.14 -3.27
C ILE A 153 1.63 4.14 -4.57
N GLN A 154 0.32 3.96 -4.47
CA GLN A 154 -0.59 4.07 -5.61
C GLN A 154 -1.22 5.45 -5.56
N THR A 155 -1.14 6.20 -6.66
CA THR A 155 -1.70 7.53 -6.79
C THR A 155 -2.69 7.58 -7.93
N ALA A 156 -3.84 8.19 -7.68
CA ALA A 156 -4.80 8.53 -8.71
C ALA A 156 -4.70 10.03 -9.02
N CYS A 157 -4.54 10.39 -10.27
CA CYS A 157 -4.46 11.78 -10.69
C CYS A 157 -5.38 12.06 -11.89
N ASP A 158 -5.73 13.32 -12.07
CA ASP A 158 -6.45 13.78 -13.25
C ASP A 158 -5.48 14.05 -14.43
N ARG A 159 -6.03 14.44 -15.58
CA ARG A 159 -5.26 14.76 -16.78
C ARG A 159 -4.25 15.90 -16.59
N ASN A 160 -4.47 16.79 -15.63
CA ASN A 160 -3.60 17.92 -15.35
C ASN A 160 -2.53 17.59 -14.29
N GLY A 161 -2.52 16.35 -13.76
CA GLY A 161 -1.59 15.91 -12.73
C GLY A 161 -2.00 16.25 -11.30
N TRP A 162 -3.24 16.71 -11.05
CA TRP A 162 -3.76 16.88 -9.71
C TRP A 162 -4.03 15.52 -9.05
N ILE A 163 -3.46 15.31 -7.89
CA ILE A 163 -3.66 14.07 -7.14
C ILE A 163 -5.06 14.07 -6.51
N LEU A 164 -5.85 13.07 -6.87
CA LEU A 164 -7.23 12.89 -6.39
C LEU A 164 -7.30 11.97 -5.16
N GLY A 165 -6.34 11.07 -5.04
CA GLY A 165 -6.25 10.13 -3.94
C GLY A 165 -4.95 9.34 -3.99
N TYR A 166 -4.61 8.72 -2.87
CA TYR A 166 -3.44 7.84 -2.79
C TYR A 166 -3.67 6.73 -1.77
N THR A 167 -2.97 5.63 -1.95
CA THR A 167 -2.87 4.56 -0.96
C THR A 167 -1.41 4.17 -0.78
N VAL A 168 -1.05 3.75 0.42
CA VAL A 168 0.28 3.27 0.75
C VAL A 168 0.16 1.83 1.24
N ASN A 169 0.79 0.90 0.53
CA ASN A 169 0.77 -0.51 0.83
C ASN A 169 2.21 -1.03 1.03
N LYS A 170 2.32 -2.24 1.58
CA LYS A 170 3.61 -2.95 1.58
C LYS A 170 4.08 -3.12 0.14
N GLY A 171 5.36 -2.89 -0.13
CA GLY A 171 5.95 -3.19 -1.43
C GLY A 171 6.05 -4.71 -1.61
N ASN A 172 5.44 -5.25 -2.64
CA ASN A 172 5.50 -6.67 -3.03
C ASN A 172 6.21 -6.79 -4.37
#